data_f1500109b9ee1b2f2562d139b3835bd4
#
_entry.id   f1500109b9ee1b2f2562d139b3835bd4
#
_cell.length_a   1.000
_cell.length_b   1.000
_cell.length_c   1.000
_cell.angle_alpha   90.00
_cell.angle_beta   90.00
_cell.angle_gamma   90.00
#
_symmetry.space_group_name_H-M   'P 1'
#
loop_
_entity.id
_entity.type
_entity.pdbx_description
1 polymer ?
#
loop_
_entity_poly.entity_id
_entity_poly.type
_entity_poly.pdbx_seq_one_letter_code
_entity_poly.pdbx_strand_id
1 'polypeptide(L)'
;DTVEYKTANAVKYGKKSIAKALTHYEQGSKSEKSFILTQAYIWACGKGKSKQTTVYQAGKNIDGGYSTSDAKKFCDAIDKTGPQGKIYYYKVKK
;
A
#
# COMPACT_ATOMS: atom_id res chain seq x y z
N ASP A 1 -10.84 -4.06 -15.55
CA ASP A 1 -11.89 -3.88 -14.56
C ASP A 1 -11.32 -3.77 -13.16
N THR A 2 -11.96 -2.93 -12.36
CA THR A 2 -11.56 -2.74 -10.97
C THR A 2 -12.74 -3.02 -10.04
N VAL A 3 -12.41 -3.46 -8.82
CA VAL A 3 -13.38 -3.64 -7.76
C VAL A 3 -13.05 -2.67 -6.65
N GLU A 4 -14.07 -1.97 -6.17
CA GLU A 4 -13.92 -1.01 -5.09
C GLU A 4 -14.14 -1.71 -3.74
N TYR A 5 -13.23 -1.46 -2.79
CA TYR A 5 -13.34 -1.99 -1.44
C TYR A 5 -13.43 -0.86 -0.44
N LYS A 6 -14.26 -1.05 0.56
CA LYS A 6 -14.35 -0.11 1.68
C LYS A 6 -13.35 -0.52 2.77
N THR A 7 -12.83 0.47 3.47
CA THR A 7 -11.94 0.25 4.61
C THR A 7 -12.58 -0.70 5.63
N ALA A 8 -13.88 -0.57 5.87
CA ALA A 8 -14.59 -1.44 6.81
C ALA A 8 -14.49 -2.91 6.41
N ASN A 9 -14.59 -3.21 5.12
CA ASN A 9 -14.43 -4.58 4.64
C ASN A 9 -13.00 -5.08 4.82
N ALA A 10 -12.02 -4.23 4.56
CA ALA A 10 -10.62 -4.59 4.76
C ALA A 10 -10.35 -4.97 6.21
N VAL A 11 -10.86 -4.18 7.16
CA VAL A 11 -10.70 -4.46 8.58
C VAL A 11 -11.42 -5.74 8.97
N LYS A 12 -12.66 -5.92 8.49
CA LYS A 12 -13.48 -7.09 8.79
C LYS A 12 -12.79 -8.40 8.42
N TYR A 13 -12.04 -8.40 7.32
CA TYR A 13 -11.34 -9.59 6.86
C TYR A 13 -9.88 -9.64 7.28
N GLY A 14 -9.52 -8.92 8.34
CA GLY A 14 -8.15 -8.92 8.84
C GLY A 14 -7.16 -8.18 7.95
N LYS A 15 -7.66 -7.28 7.11
CA LYS A 15 -6.83 -6.53 6.18
C LYS A 15 -6.50 -5.12 6.70
N LYS A 16 -6.24 -5.01 7.99
CA LYS A 16 -5.96 -3.72 8.62
C LYS A 16 -4.77 -3.01 7.99
N SER A 17 -3.71 -3.75 7.66
CA SER A 17 -2.54 -3.17 7.00
C SER A 17 -2.88 -2.61 5.63
N ILE A 18 -3.79 -3.26 4.90
CA ILE A 18 -4.26 -2.77 3.61
C ILE A 18 -5.05 -1.48 3.80
N ALA A 19 -5.92 -1.42 4.81
CA ALA A 19 -6.67 -0.20 5.11
C ALA A 19 -5.73 0.96 5.46
N LYS A 20 -4.67 0.70 6.22
CA LYS A 20 -3.65 1.70 6.53
C LYS A 20 -2.92 2.19 5.28
N ALA A 21 -2.56 1.27 4.38
CA ALA A 21 -1.88 1.63 3.14
C ALA A 21 -2.74 2.54 2.27
N LEU A 22 -4.03 2.24 2.17
CA LEU A 22 -4.95 3.02 1.37
C LEU A 22 -5.19 4.41 1.98
N THR A 23 -5.30 4.48 3.30
CA THR A 23 -5.41 5.76 4.00
C THR A 23 -4.18 6.61 3.76
N HIS A 24 -3.01 6.02 3.88
CA HIS A 24 -1.74 6.71 3.63
C HIS A 24 -1.70 7.24 2.19
N TYR A 25 -2.11 6.43 1.23
CA TYR A 25 -2.15 6.84 -0.17
C TYR A 25 -3.09 8.04 -0.37
N GLU A 26 -4.30 7.98 0.20
CA GLU A 26 -5.31 9.03 0.06
C GLU A 26 -4.85 10.35 0.70
N GLN A 27 -4.08 10.28 1.76
CA GLN A 27 -3.57 11.46 2.45
C GLN A 27 -2.31 12.04 1.82
N GLY A 28 -1.70 11.32 0.91
CA GLY A 28 -0.46 11.71 0.28
C GLY A 28 -0.65 12.40 -1.07
N SER A 29 0.43 12.48 -1.83
CA SER A 29 0.46 13.17 -3.12
C SER A 29 -0.30 12.44 -4.24
N LYS A 30 -0.58 11.17 -4.05
CA LYS A 30 -1.23 10.31 -5.05
C LYS A 30 -0.47 10.27 -6.38
N SER A 31 0.86 10.40 -6.32
CA SER A 31 1.71 10.29 -7.49
C SER A 31 1.71 8.86 -8.04
N GLU A 32 2.16 8.70 -9.27
CA GLU A 32 2.31 7.38 -9.87
C GLU A 32 3.25 6.50 -9.05
N LYS A 33 4.34 7.08 -8.56
CA LYS A 33 5.28 6.37 -7.69
C LYS A 33 4.58 5.90 -6.41
N SER A 34 3.85 6.79 -5.76
CA SER A 34 3.11 6.45 -4.55
C SER A 34 2.08 5.35 -4.80
N PHE A 35 1.40 5.40 -5.93
CA PHE A 35 0.44 4.37 -6.32
C PHE A 35 1.09 3.00 -6.46
N ILE A 36 2.21 2.95 -7.17
CA ILE A 36 2.92 1.69 -7.40
C ILE A 36 3.49 1.11 -6.10
N LEU A 37 4.07 1.95 -5.25
CA LEU A 37 4.60 1.51 -3.96
C LEU A 37 3.47 1.01 -3.04
N THR A 38 2.34 1.68 -3.05
CA THR A 38 1.17 1.27 -2.27
C THR A 38 0.64 -0.08 -2.75
N GLN A 39 0.57 -0.27 -4.06
CA GLN A 39 0.16 -1.56 -4.62
C GLN A 39 1.10 -2.69 -4.22
N ALA A 40 2.40 -2.44 -4.25
CA ALA A 40 3.39 -3.42 -3.83
C ALA A 40 3.20 -3.81 -2.37
N TYR A 41 2.97 -2.84 -1.51
CA TYR A 41 2.70 -3.07 -0.09
C TYR A 41 1.45 -3.95 0.10
N ILE A 42 0.37 -3.60 -0.58
CA ILE A 42 -0.90 -4.34 -0.49
C ILE A 42 -0.73 -5.76 -1.00
N TRP A 43 -0.04 -5.93 -2.12
CA TRP A 43 0.23 -7.25 -2.69
C TRP A 43 0.99 -8.13 -1.69
N ALA A 44 2.04 -7.56 -1.07
CA ALA A 44 2.84 -8.30 -0.10
C ALA A 44 2.00 -8.71 1.11
N CYS A 45 1.11 -7.85 1.59
CA CYS A 45 0.20 -8.18 2.67
C CYS A 45 -0.69 -9.38 2.31
N GLY A 46 -1.21 -9.39 1.09
CA GLY A 46 -2.10 -10.45 0.63
C GLY A 46 -1.39 -11.78 0.40
N LYS A 47 -0.09 -11.75 0.11
CA LYS A 47 0.69 -12.95 -0.18
C LYS A 47 1.57 -13.41 1.00
N GLY A 48 1.55 -12.70 2.12
CA GLY A 48 2.42 -13.03 3.24
C GLY A 48 3.88 -12.82 2.96
N LYS A 49 4.22 -11.92 2.03
CA LYS A 49 5.60 -11.60 1.67
C LYS A 49 6.10 -10.40 2.46
N SER A 50 7.42 -10.20 2.45
CA SER A 50 8.03 -9.04 3.09
C SER A 50 7.58 -7.77 2.38
N LYS A 51 6.93 -6.89 3.12
CA LYS A 51 6.47 -5.60 2.58
C LYS A 51 7.64 -4.72 2.18
N GLN A 52 8.67 -4.66 3.03
CA GLN A 52 9.84 -3.82 2.74
C GLN A 52 10.58 -4.29 1.49
N THR A 53 10.79 -5.59 1.34
CA THR A 53 11.47 -6.13 0.17
C THR A 53 10.66 -5.88 -1.10
N THR A 54 9.35 -6.12 -1.04
CA THR A 54 8.47 -5.95 -2.19
C THR A 54 8.40 -4.48 -2.62
N VAL A 55 8.25 -3.58 -1.65
CA VAL A 55 8.23 -2.14 -1.91
C VAL A 55 9.59 -1.67 -2.47
N TYR A 56 10.68 -2.17 -1.92
CA TYR A 56 12.01 -1.84 -2.42
C TYR A 56 12.16 -2.21 -3.90
N GLN A 57 11.78 -3.43 -4.26
CA GLN A 57 11.91 -3.87 -5.64
C GLN A 57 11.03 -3.07 -6.60
N ALA A 58 9.80 -2.75 -6.18
CA ALA A 58 8.92 -1.93 -6.99
C ALA A 58 9.48 -0.51 -7.15
N GLY A 59 9.99 0.08 -6.07
CA GLY A 59 10.57 1.41 -6.11
C GLY A 59 11.83 1.46 -6.95
N LYS A 60 12.68 0.45 -6.86
CA LYS A 60 13.91 0.36 -7.64
C LYS A 60 13.62 0.30 -9.14
N ASN A 61 12.55 -0.35 -9.54
CA ASN A 61 12.15 -0.43 -10.94
C ASN A 61 11.71 0.92 -11.51
N ILE A 62 11.17 1.80 -10.66
CA ILE A 62 10.74 3.13 -11.07
C ILE A 62 11.90 4.13 -10.98
N ASP A 63 12.70 3.98 -9.95
CA ASP A 63 13.74 4.95 -9.57
C ASP A 63 14.96 4.18 -9.11
N GLY A 64 15.99 4.15 -9.93
CA GLY A 64 17.23 3.42 -9.64
C GLY A 64 17.93 3.85 -8.36
N GLY A 65 17.62 5.04 -7.83
CA GLY A 65 18.15 5.53 -6.56
C GLY A 65 17.36 5.11 -5.34
N TYR A 66 16.22 4.44 -5.53
CA TYR A 66 15.40 3.98 -4.41
C TYR A 66 16.17 2.93 -3.60
N SER A 67 16.24 3.13 -2.28
CA SER A 67 17.03 2.28 -1.40
C SER A 67 16.16 1.46 -0.45
N THR A 68 16.76 0.48 0.22
CA THR A 68 16.07 -0.29 1.24
C THR A 68 15.64 0.61 2.40
N SER A 69 16.43 1.65 2.69
CA SER A 69 16.08 2.65 3.70
C SER A 69 14.81 3.42 3.31
N ASP A 70 14.68 3.77 2.02
CA ASP A 70 13.47 4.42 1.52
C ASP A 70 12.24 3.52 1.66
N ALA A 71 12.39 2.24 1.33
CA ALA A 71 11.31 1.28 1.45
C ALA A 71 10.89 1.11 2.92
N LYS A 72 11.85 1.08 3.83
CA LYS A 72 11.57 1.00 5.26
C LYS A 72 10.79 2.21 5.73
N LYS A 73 11.20 3.41 5.32
CA LYS A 73 10.50 4.64 5.67
C LYS A 73 9.07 4.65 5.15
N PHE A 74 8.88 4.18 3.93
CA PHE A 74 7.54 4.11 3.33
C PHE A 74 6.65 3.15 4.12
N CYS A 75 7.12 1.96 4.43
CA CYS A 75 6.37 0.98 5.19
C CYS A 75 6.08 1.47 6.62
N ASP A 76 7.06 2.09 7.27
CA ASP A 76 6.88 2.62 8.62
C ASP A 76 5.83 3.73 8.64
N ALA A 77 5.79 4.58 7.61
CA ALA A 77 4.80 5.62 7.49
C ALA A 77 3.39 5.04 7.38
N ILE A 78 3.24 3.97 6.61
CA ILE A 78 1.95 3.27 6.51
C ILE A 78 1.57 2.65 7.86
N ASP A 79 2.51 2.00 8.53
CA ASP A 79 2.25 1.33 9.80
C ASP A 79 1.79 2.31 10.89
N LYS A 80 2.23 3.57 10.81
CA LYS A 80 1.84 4.63 11.74
C LYS A 80 0.53 5.31 11.36
N THR A 81 -0.02 5.02 10.21
CA THR A 81 -1.24 5.66 9.72
C THR A 81 -2.46 4.98 10.33
N GLY A 82 -3.36 5.77 10.91
CA GLY A 82 -4.64 5.27 11.39
C GLY A 82 -5.62 5.10 10.23
N PRO A 83 -6.27 3.94 10.09
CA PRO A 83 -7.23 3.74 9.00
C PRO A 83 -8.43 4.67 9.12
N GLN A 84 -8.86 5.24 8.00
CA GLN A 84 -10.04 6.08 7.94
C GLN A 84 -11.29 5.23 7.63
N GLY A 85 -12.43 5.64 8.18
CA GLY A 85 -13.64 4.83 8.12
C GLY A 85 -14.31 4.74 6.75
N LYS A 86 -14.00 5.66 5.84
CA LYS A 86 -14.68 5.73 4.54
C LYS A 86 -13.70 5.80 3.37
N ILE A 87 -12.60 5.09 3.47
CA ILE A 87 -11.65 5.02 2.37
C ILE A 87 -11.97 3.83 1.49
N TYR A 88 -11.91 4.06 0.20
CA TYR A 88 -12.15 3.05 -0.82
C TYR A 88 -10.87 2.82 -1.59
N TYR A 89 -10.66 1.60 -2.01
CA TYR A 89 -9.58 1.31 -2.94
C TYR A 89 -10.09 0.40 -4.04
N TYR A 90 -9.28 0.29 -5.09
CA TYR A 90 -9.61 -0.52 -6.24
C TYR A 90 -8.61 -1.65 -6.37
N LYS A 91 -9.08 -2.84 -6.61
CA LYS A 91 -8.21 -3.91 -7.04
C LYS A 91 -8.62 -4.34 -8.45
N VAL A 92 -7.64 -4.80 -9.20
CA VAL A 92 -7.92 -5.28 -10.55
C VAL A 92 -8.83 -6.49 -10.47
N LYS A 93 -9.89 -6.45 -11.26
CA LYS A 93 -10.86 -7.52 -11.37
C LYS A 93 -10.61 -8.26 -12.68
N LYS A 94 -10.52 -9.52 -12.58
CA LYS A 94 -10.35 -10.34 -13.79
C LYS A 94 -11.66 -10.83 -14.32
#